data_d056a44779641201b0c0110cfbd4c31f
#
_entry.id   d056a44779641201b0c0110cfbd4c31f
#
_cell.length_a   1.000
_cell.length_b   1.000
_cell.length_c   1.000
_cell.angle_alpha   90.00
_cell.angle_beta   90.00
_cell.angle_gamma   90.00
#
_symmetry.space_group_name_H-M   'P 1'
#
loop_
_entity.id
_entity.type
_entity.pdbx_description
1 polymer ?
#
loop_
_entity_poly.entity_id
_entity_poly.type
_entity_poly.pdbx_seq_one_letter_code
_entity_poly.pdbx_strand_id
1 'polypeptide(L)'
;MNLSYIVASSFKNIMKFCVLMTYIFVSCNKNSVTRNPFLPELDFEFSINLNLPLYDNLKFTGGSLLINDFGHKGIILYNLNYNNYLAWEASCPNHNPNSCSKTKLLGVLTECVCENYQYSLATGQLLNPSPKDTNQYPLINYGVRISGNNLIIYN
;
A
#
# COMPACT_ATOMS: atom_id res chain seq x y z
N MET A 1 -42.37 1.69 -51.85
CA MET A 1 -41.64 2.02 -50.61
C MET A 1 -40.22 1.50 -50.76
N ASN A 2 -39.22 2.36 -50.99
CA ASN A 2 -37.89 1.99 -51.49
C ASN A 2 -37.05 1.29 -50.41
N LEU A 3 -36.74 0.02 -50.61
CA LEU A 3 -35.89 -0.83 -49.79
C LEU A 3 -34.50 -0.21 -49.56
N SER A 4 -34.00 0.53 -50.54
CA SER A 4 -32.70 1.28 -50.44
C SER A 4 -32.70 2.38 -49.38
N TYR A 5 -33.82 3.00 -49.06
CA TYR A 5 -33.90 4.05 -48.03
C TYR A 5 -33.83 3.48 -46.60
N ILE A 6 -34.41 2.30 -46.39
CA ILE A 6 -34.41 1.62 -45.09
C ILE A 6 -33.00 1.11 -44.77
N VAL A 7 -32.26 0.59 -45.75
CA VAL A 7 -30.88 0.11 -45.59
C VAL A 7 -29.94 1.26 -45.27
N ALA A 8 -30.07 2.41 -45.96
CA ALA A 8 -29.21 3.59 -45.72
C ALA A 8 -29.44 4.24 -44.35
N SER A 9 -30.71 4.24 -43.85
CA SER A 9 -31.05 4.75 -42.53
C SER A 9 -30.49 3.84 -41.41
N SER A 10 -30.59 2.52 -41.58
CA SER A 10 -30.04 1.54 -40.64
C SER A 10 -28.50 1.64 -40.53
N PHE A 11 -27.83 1.82 -41.66
CA PHE A 11 -26.36 1.96 -41.70
C PHE A 11 -25.87 3.21 -40.99
N LYS A 12 -26.57 4.35 -41.13
CA LYS A 12 -26.26 5.59 -40.39
C LYS A 12 -26.43 5.44 -38.90
N ASN A 13 -27.40 4.70 -38.43
CA ASN A 13 -27.62 4.47 -37.00
C ASN A 13 -26.58 3.52 -36.38
N ILE A 14 -26.19 2.46 -37.13
CA ILE A 14 -25.09 1.56 -36.71
C ILE A 14 -23.78 2.31 -36.64
N MET A 15 -23.46 3.19 -37.59
CA MET A 15 -22.25 3.98 -37.60
C MET A 15 -22.19 4.97 -36.42
N LYS A 16 -23.32 5.61 -36.05
CA LYS A 16 -23.43 6.47 -34.86
C LYS A 16 -23.24 5.68 -33.56
N PHE A 17 -23.78 4.46 -33.51
CA PHE A 17 -23.64 3.59 -32.35
C PHE A 17 -22.16 3.13 -32.16
N CYS A 18 -21.47 2.77 -33.24
CA CYS A 18 -20.06 2.42 -33.20
C CYS A 18 -19.17 3.59 -32.77
N VAL A 19 -19.45 4.82 -33.24
CA VAL A 19 -18.71 6.02 -32.82
C VAL A 19 -18.95 6.33 -31.34
N LEU A 20 -20.18 6.13 -30.83
CA LEU A 20 -20.47 6.32 -29.39
C LEU A 20 -19.75 5.30 -28.52
N MET A 21 -19.65 4.03 -28.98
CA MET A 21 -18.93 2.96 -28.25
C MET A 21 -17.42 3.21 -28.18
N THR A 22 -16.81 3.84 -29.17
CA THR A 22 -15.36 4.14 -29.15
C THR A 22 -14.96 5.18 -28.11
N TYR A 23 -15.88 6.08 -27.70
CA TYR A 23 -15.61 7.06 -26.65
C TYR A 23 -15.54 6.48 -25.23
N ILE A 24 -16.09 5.27 -24.99
CA ILE A 24 -16.14 4.66 -23.67
C ILE A 24 -14.78 4.01 -23.29
N PHE A 25 -13.91 3.71 -24.26
CA PHE A 25 -12.64 3.01 -24.01
C PHE A 25 -11.44 3.93 -23.75
N VAL A 26 -11.59 5.26 -23.74
CA VAL A 26 -10.46 6.19 -23.62
C VAL A 26 -10.19 6.61 -22.16
N SER A 27 -10.99 6.18 -21.18
CA SER A 27 -10.78 6.50 -19.76
C SER A 27 -9.86 5.50 -19.06
N CYS A 28 -8.64 5.32 -19.55
CA CYS A 28 -7.59 4.68 -18.79
C CYS A 28 -6.83 5.75 -18.01
N ASN A 29 -7.28 6.09 -16.79
CA ASN A 29 -6.51 6.88 -15.85
C ASN A 29 -5.29 6.06 -15.46
N LYS A 30 -4.12 6.46 -15.92
CA LYS A 30 -2.85 6.03 -15.32
C LYS A 30 -2.80 6.65 -13.92
N ASN A 31 -3.24 5.90 -12.92
CA ASN A 31 -2.88 6.20 -11.55
C ASN A 31 -1.35 6.08 -11.49
N SER A 32 -0.66 7.20 -11.57
CA SER A 32 0.76 7.26 -11.24
C SER A 32 0.86 6.90 -9.75
N VAL A 33 1.39 5.74 -9.46
CA VAL A 33 1.79 5.40 -8.09
C VAL A 33 2.82 6.46 -7.70
N THR A 34 2.43 7.39 -6.82
CA THR A 34 3.32 8.42 -6.34
C THR A 34 4.34 7.74 -5.44
N ARG A 35 5.56 7.52 -5.97
CA ARG A 35 6.66 6.95 -5.18
C ARG A 35 7.06 7.91 -4.07
N ASN A 36 7.43 7.35 -2.93
CA ASN A 36 7.96 8.15 -1.84
C ASN A 36 9.32 8.74 -2.26
N PRO A 37 9.51 10.07 -2.22
CA PRO A 37 10.75 10.71 -2.68
C PRO A 37 11.92 10.54 -1.70
N PHE A 38 11.64 10.17 -0.44
CA PHE A 38 12.66 10.09 0.62
C PHE A 38 13.20 8.67 0.83
N LEU A 39 12.40 7.65 0.46
CA LEU A 39 12.73 6.26 0.69
C LEU A 39 12.79 5.54 -0.66
N PRO A 40 13.99 5.27 -1.20
CA PRO A 40 14.15 4.50 -2.43
C PRO A 40 13.64 3.07 -2.25
N GLU A 41 13.25 2.44 -3.37
CA GLU A 41 12.83 1.05 -3.35
C GLU A 41 14.00 0.14 -2.95
N LEU A 42 13.70 -0.86 -2.13
CA LEU A 42 14.61 -1.93 -1.72
C LEU A 42 14.07 -3.24 -2.28
N ASP A 43 14.96 -4.11 -2.75
CA ASP A 43 14.59 -5.45 -3.21
C ASP A 43 15.00 -6.47 -2.14
N PHE A 44 14.01 -7.20 -1.59
CA PHE A 44 14.23 -8.25 -0.60
C PHE A 44 13.07 -9.23 -0.55
N GLU A 45 13.38 -10.45 -0.14
CA GLU A 45 12.41 -11.45 0.30
C GLU A 45 12.97 -12.20 1.52
N PHE A 46 12.16 -12.36 2.56
CA PHE A 46 12.49 -13.21 3.70
C PHE A 46 11.24 -13.87 4.27
N SER A 47 11.44 -14.89 5.10
CA SER A 47 10.33 -15.59 5.74
C SER A 47 10.53 -15.68 7.24
N ILE A 48 9.42 -15.64 7.98
CA ILE A 48 9.37 -15.93 9.42
C ILE A 48 8.41 -17.09 9.68
N ASN A 49 8.70 -17.89 10.70
CA ASN A 49 7.83 -18.99 11.12
C ASN A 49 7.04 -18.59 12.37
N LEU A 50 5.72 -18.44 12.22
CA LEU A 50 4.80 -18.04 13.30
C LEU A 50 4.76 -19.01 14.50
N ASN A 51 5.29 -20.23 14.36
CA ASN A 51 5.37 -21.18 15.48
C ASN A 51 6.50 -20.85 16.47
N LEU A 52 7.44 -19.98 16.09
CA LEU A 52 8.51 -19.57 16.99
C LEU A 52 8.00 -18.59 18.04
N PRO A 53 8.39 -18.70 19.31
CA PRO A 53 7.94 -17.84 20.40
C PRO A 53 8.20 -16.34 20.16
N LEU A 54 9.23 -16.02 19.39
CA LEU A 54 9.57 -14.63 19.02
C LEU A 54 8.42 -13.90 18.32
N TYR A 55 7.56 -14.66 17.60
CA TYR A 55 6.46 -14.14 16.80
C TYR A 55 5.07 -14.31 17.45
N ASP A 56 5.01 -14.67 18.74
CA ASP A 56 3.75 -14.93 19.43
C ASP A 56 2.79 -13.75 19.41
N ASN A 57 3.31 -12.51 19.45
CA ASN A 57 2.49 -11.30 19.32
C ASN A 57 1.71 -11.24 18.00
N LEU A 58 2.24 -11.82 16.93
CA LEU A 58 1.59 -11.85 15.62
C LEU A 58 0.46 -12.87 15.51
N LYS A 59 0.26 -13.73 16.50
CA LYS A 59 -0.85 -14.70 16.53
C LYS A 59 -2.19 -14.06 16.93
N PHE A 60 -2.16 -12.87 17.50
CA PHE A 60 -3.34 -12.17 17.96
C PHE A 60 -3.68 -11.01 17.02
N THR A 61 -4.96 -10.81 16.74
CA THR A 61 -5.45 -9.62 16.01
C THR A 61 -5.01 -8.33 16.72
N GLY A 62 -4.45 -7.40 15.96
CA GLY A 62 -3.86 -6.18 16.51
C GLY A 62 -2.43 -6.36 17.02
N GLY A 63 -1.90 -7.57 17.02
CA GLY A 63 -0.52 -7.83 17.39
C GLY A 63 0.46 -7.26 16.37
N SER A 64 1.57 -6.70 16.85
CA SER A 64 2.59 -6.07 16.03
C SER A 64 3.99 -6.44 16.51
N LEU A 65 4.95 -6.46 15.58
CA LEU A 65 6.35 -6.78 15.85
C LEU A 65 7.26 -6.01 14.89
N LEU A 66 8.36 -5.49 15.41
CA LEU A 66 9.43 -4.85 14.62
C LEU A 66 10.56 -5.86 14.34
N ILE A 67 10.86 -6.06 13.06
CA ILE A 67 12.01 -6.80 12.55
C ILE A 67 13.07 -5.81 12.09
N ASN A 68 14.32 -5.95 12.56
CA ASN A 68 15.37 -4.95 12.35
C ASN A 68 16.25 -5.22 11.13
N ASP A 69 16.21 -6.42 10.56
CA ASP A 69 17.22 -6.91 9.61
C ASP A 69 16.96 -6.49 8.15
N PHE A 70 15.75 -6.02 7.84
CA PHE A 70 15.31 -5.65 6.49
C PHE A 70 14.68 -4.26 6.48
N GLY A 71 14.47 -3.67 5.28
CA GLY A 71 13.95 -2.31 5.12
C GLY A 71 15.05 -1.26 5.37
N HIS A 72 14.67 0.03 5.38
CA HIS A 72 15.60 1.13 5.68
C HIS A 72 15.92 1.24 7.17
N LYS A 73 14.90 1.03 8.02
CA LYS A 73 15.04 1.11 9.50
C LYS A 73 14.39 -0.08 10.21
N GLY A 74 14.03 -1.10 9.48
CA GLY A 74 13.31 -2.27 9.95
C GLY A 74 11.95 -2.41 9.27
N ILE A 75 11.27 -3.51 9.54
CA ILE A 75 9.92 -3.79 9.04
C ILE A 75 9.00 -4.04 10.22
N ILE A 76 7.86 -3.33 10.26
CA ILE A 76 6.80 -3.56 11.23
C ILE A 76 5.81 -4.55 10.61
N LEU A 77 5.68 -5.72 11.22
CA LEU A 77 4.62 -6.67 10.91
C LEU A 77 3.41 -6.39 11.81
N TYR A 78 2.23 -6.49 11.24
CA TYR A 78 0.97 -6.25 11.94
C TYR A 78 -0.06 -7.30 11.54
N ASN A 79 -0.68 -7.95 12.54
CA ASN A 79 -1.81 -8.84 12.30
C ASN A 79 -3.11 -8.03 12.31
N LEU A 80 -3.66 -7.72 11.13
CA LEU A 80 -4.91 -6.98 10.98
C LEU A 80 -6.11 -7.80 11.48
N ASN A 81 -6.15 -9.08 11.09
CA ASN A 81 -7.13 -10.07 11.53
C ASN A 81 -6.65 -11.48 11.14
N TYR A 82 -7.44 -12.50 11.46
CA TYR A 82 -7.12 -13.88 11.13
C TYR A 82 -6.65 -14.05 9.68
N ASN A 83 -5.41 -14.53 9.48
CA ASN A 83 -4.76 -14.75 8.18
C ASN A 83 -4.58 -13.49 7.31
N ASN A 84 -4.62 -12.30 7.88
CA ASN A 84 -4.34 -11.07 7.15
C ASN A 84 -3.27 -10.25 7.87
N TYR A 85 -2.07 -10.28 7.32
CA TYR A 85 -0.90 -9.59 7.85
C TYR A 85 -0.48 -8.46 6.94
N LEU A 86 -0.04 -7.37 7.55
CA LEU A 86 0.50 -6.20 6.87
C LEU A 86 1.97 -6.04 7.26
N ALA A 87 2.77 -5.54 6.33
CA ALA A 87 4.17 -5.23 6.54
C ALA A 87 4.44 -3.78 6.13
N TRP A 88 5.04 -3.01 7.02
CA TRP A 88 5.33 -1.59 6.84
C TRP A 88 6.80 -1.31 7.02
N GLU A 89 7.34 -0.39 6.20
CA GLU A 89 8.67 0.18 6.47
C GLU A 89 8.66 0.90 7.81
N ALA A 90 9.68 0.65 8.65
CA ALA A 90 9.82 1.29 9.94
C ALA A 90 10.56 2.64 9.89
N SER A 91 10.96 3.11 8.72
CA SER A 91 11.49 4.46 8.55
C SER A 91 10.36 5.47 8.40
N CYS A 92 10.54 6.66 8.98
CA CYS A 92 9.63 7.80 8.74
C CYS A 92 9.55 8.10 7.24
N PRO A 93 8.35 8.19 6.64
CA PRO A 93 8.19 8.35 5.19
C PRO A 93 8.29 9.81 4.71
N ASN A 94 8.44 10.79 5.59
CA ASN A 94 8.32 12.22 5.28
C ASN A 94 9.63 12.99 5.29
N HIS A 95 10.77 12.31 5.47
CA HIS A 95 12.10 12.91 5.36
C HIS A 95 13.16 11.84 5.03
N ASN A 96 14.33 12.29 4.57
CA ASN A 96 15.46 11.40 4.33
C ASN A 96 15.88 10.67 5.62
N PRO A 97 16.23 9.36 5.55
CA PRO A 97 16.64 8.59 6.71
C PRO A 97 17.82 9.22 7.48
N ASN A 98 17.65 9.39 8.78
CA ASN A 98 18.64 9.90 9.71
C ASN A 98 18.60 9.14 11.06
N SER A 99 19.15 9.67 12.14
CA SER A 99 19.20 9.00 13.44
C SER A 99 17.85 8.87 14.14
N CYS A 100 16.89 9.80 13.91
CA CYS A 100 15.54 9.75 14.50
C CYS A 100 14.48 9.11 13.58
N SER A 101 14.84 8.69 12.35
CA SER A 101 13.87 8.19 11.36
C SER A 101 13.22 6.86 11.71
N LYS A 102 13.84 6.08 12.61
CA LYS A 102 13.22 4.82 13.03
C LYS A 102 11.98 5.11 13.87
N THR A 103 10.83 4.62 13.39
CA THR A 103 9.57 4.81 14.08
C THR A 103 9.51 3.98 15.37
N LYS A 104 8.75 4.48 16.34
CA LYS A 104 8.47 3.81 17.60
C LYS A 104 7.14 3.09 17.53
N LEU A 105 7.17 1.79 17.77
CA LEU A 105 5.95 0.96 17.78
C LEU A 105 5.13 1.24 19.05
N LEU A 106 3.85 1.55 18.88
CA LEU A 106 2.90 1.90 19.93
C LEU A 106 1.61 1.06 19.80
N GLY A 107 1.72 -0.26 19.95
CA GLY A 107 0.61 -1.19 19.80
C GLY A 107 0.11 -1.26 18.35
N VAL A 108 -1.06 -0.68 18.08
CA VAL A 108 -1.70 -0.64 16.75
C VAL A 108 -1.28 0.58 15.91
N LEU A 109 -0.40 1.41 16.45
CA LEU A 109 0.15 2.62 15.83
C LEU A 109 1.66 2.54 15.78
N THR A 110 2.25 3.37 14.94
CA THR A 110 3.69 3.69 15.00
C THR A 110 3.88 5.19 14.91
N GLU A 111 4.93 5.70 15.57
CA GLU A 111 5.22 7.14 15.67
C GLU A 111 6.59 7.46 15.09
N CYS A 112 6.65 8.43 14.19
CA CYS A 112 7.89 9.07 13.77
C CYS A 112 8.39 10.02 14.85
N VAL A 113 9.53 9.70 15.45
CA VAL A 113 10.08 10.47 16.59
C VAL A 113 10.54 11.86 16.14
N CYS A 114 10.90 12.05 14.86
CA CYS A 114 11.41 13.32 14.35
C CYS A 114 10.32 14.42 14.32
N GLU A 115 9.13 14.09 13.83
CA GLU A 115 8.02 15.02 13.61
C GLU A 115 6.81 14.76 14.50
N ASN A 116 6.83 13.72 15.32
CA ASN A 116 5.71 13.23 16.12
C ASN A 116 4.48 12.84 15.26
N TYR A 117 4.74 12.41 14.02
CA TYR A 117 3.70 11.87 13.15
C TYR A 117 3.31 10.47 13.57
N GLN A 118 2.01 10.24 13.71
CA GLN A 118 1.45 8.94 14.07
C GLN A 118 0.76 8.30 12.88
N TYR A 119 1.01 7.01 12.69
CA TYR A 119 0.47 6.21 11.59
C TYR A 119 -0.29 5.03 12.12
N SER A 120 -1.42 4.72 11.48
CA SER A 120 -2.18 3.50 11.74
C SER A 120 -1.49 2.30 11.12
N LEU A 121 -1.23 1.25 11.89
CA LEU A 121 -0.73 -0.02 11.33
C LEU A 121 -1.78 -0.81 10.57
N ALA A 122 -3.07 -0.49 10.75
CA ALA A 122 -4.14 -1.11 9.99
C ALA A 122 -4.29 -0.57 8.56
N THR A 123 -3.84 0.68 8.29
CA THR A 123 -4.04 1.34 6.99
C THR A 123 -2.78 1.99 6.42
N GLY A 124 -1.73 2.15 7.21
CA GLY A 124 -0.52 2.90 6.86
C GLY A 124 -0.71 4.42 6.83
N GLN A 125 -1.93 4.92 7.06
CA GLN A 125 -2.24 6.34 6.92
C GLN A 125 -1.73 7.17 8.10
N LEU A 126 -1.30 8.41 7.79
CA LEU A 126 -0.99 9.44 8.77
C LEU A 126 -2.27 9.88 9.48
N LEU A 127 -2.25 9.88 10.83
CA LEU A 127 -3.43 10.17 11.66
C LEU A 127 -3.48 11.63 12.14
N ASN A 128 -2.33 12.28 12.29
CA ASN A 128 -2.20 13.64 12.79
C ASN A 128 -1.45 14.55 11.80
N PRO A 129 -2.02 14.77 10.58
CA PRO A 129 -1.38 15.59 9.56
C PRO A 129 -1.16 17.02 10.04
N SER A 130 0.01 17.60 9.68
CA SER A 130 0.31 19.00 9.93
C SER A 130 -0.28 19.88 8.82
N PRO A 131 -1.05 20.93 9.14
CA PRO A 131 -1.56 21.86 8.13
C PRO A 131 -0.45 22.64 7.38
N LYS A 132 0.78 22.65 7.91
CA LYS A 132 1.93 23.37 7.35
C LYS A 132 2.65 22.58 6.26
N ASP A 133 2.48 21.25 6.23
CA ASP A 133 3.20 20.38 5.33
C ASP A 133 2.32 19.97 4.15
N THR A 134 2.70 20.38 2.95
CA THR A 134 1.92 20.19 1.73
C THR A 134 1.95 18.74 1.19
N ASN A 135 3.01 17.99 1.49
CA ASN A 135 3.19 16.63 0.99
C ASN A 135 3.51 15.70 2.18
N GLN A 136 2.52 14.95 2.62
CA GLN A 136 2.67 13.97 3.69
C GLN A 136 2.37 12.58 3.16
N TYR A 137 3.34 11.69 3.29
CA TYR A 137 3.28 10.34 2.74
C TYR A 137 2.85 9.35 3.83
N PRO A 138 2.03 8.34 3.48
CA PRO A 138 1.74 7.21 4.35
C PRO A 138 2.97 6.32 4.52
N LEU A 139 2.89 5.33 5.41
CA LEU A 139 3.89 4.28 5.51
C LEU A 139 4.02 3.53 4.18
N ILE A 140 5.24 3.11 3.83
CA ILE A 140 5.47 2.23 2.68
C ILE A 140 5.02 0.82 3.07
N ASN A 141 4.18 0.24 2.22
CA ASN A 141 3.68 -1.12 2.38
C ASN A 141 4.55 -2.11 1.61
N TYR A 142 4.87 -3.23 2.24
CA TYR A 142 5.53 -4.38 1.65
C TYR A 142 4.53 -5.52 1.43
N GLY A 143 4.81 -6.37 0.44
CA GLY A 143 4.00 -7.55 0.18
C GLY A 143 4.12 -8.59 1.31
N VAL A 144 3.01 -9.22 1.65
CA VAL A 144 2.98 -10.36 2.59
C VAL A 144 2.19 -11.49 1.97
N ARG A 145 2.74 -12.70 1.98
CA ARG A 145 2.00 -13.94 1.64
C ARG A 145 2.18 -14.98 2.71
N ILE A 146 1.16 -15.79 2.91
CA ILE A 146 1.16 -16.90 3.87
C ILE A 146 1.48 -18.19 3.13
N SER A 147 2.38 -18.99 3.70
CA SER A 147 2.71 -20.33 3.22
C SER A 147 2.80 -21.28 4.42
N GLY A 148 1.72 -22.01 4.67
CA GLY A 148 1.59 -22.82 5.89
C GLY A 148 1.69 -21.96 7.15
N ASN A 149 2.67 -22.24 8.00
CA ASN A 149 2.95 -21.45 9.22
C ASN A 149 3.96 -20.31 8.99
N ASN A 150 4.37 -20.06 7.75
CA ASN A 150 5.33 -19.01 7.44
C ASN A 150 4.64 -17.80 6.84
N LEU A 151 5.08 -16.61 7.26
CA LEU A 151 4.86 -15.37 6.53
C LEU A 151 6.08 -15.10 5.67
N ILE A 152 5.85 -14.83 4.38
CA ILE A 152 6.88 -14.42 3.43
C ILE A 152 6.65 -12.94 3.14
N ILE A 153 7.65 -12.13 3.42
CA ILE A 153 7.62 -10.67 3.26
C ILE A 153 8.55 -10.31 2.11
N TYR A 154 8.07 -9.46 1.21
CA TYR A 154 8.81 -9.10 0.00
C TYR A 154 8.46 -7.68 -0.48
N ASN A 155 9.34 -7.13 -1.30
CA ASN A 155 9.14 -5.89 -2.03
C ASN A 155 9.53 -6.07 -3.50
#